data_9d87ec455db8aa7debfd915c2e02ddd0
#
_entry.id   9d87ec455db8aa7debfd915c2e02ddd0
#
_cell.length_a   1.000
_cell.length_b   1.000
_cell.length_c   1.000
_cell.angle_alpha   90.00
_cell.angle_beta   90.00
_cell.angle_gamma   90.00
#
_symmetry.space_group_name_H-M   'P 1'
#
loop_
_entity.id
_entity.type
_entity.pdbx_description
1 polymer ?
#
loop_
_entity_poly.entity_id
_entity_poly.type
_entity_poly.pdbx_seq_one_letter_code
_entity_poly.pdbx_strand_id
1 'polypeptide(L)'
;MKLLSVLASLIAAILTGNAAESTPAQPLRVFCYNIRHGEGLDGKVDLGRIAQLIRDSGAHVAALQEVDRNMGRTQRVDLAKELARQLGWTAYFSPNLRTKDGGEYGNALLTALPVSTWKNTIFPLGRPTEPRGLLQATVRFQEQEIEILTTHLDSDRRDDERLRQAPAILAALAQLPTNRPFVLCGDFNDSPKGPAFALLAAAVKDSWGELYPNETGFTIPADKPTSRIDFFWTKPHLLKPTKVTVLSSQASDHLPLVGEFVLPPKPPVR
;
A
#
# COMPACT_ATOMS: atom_id res chain seq x y z
N MET A 1 69.80 -31.07 -45.95
CA MET A 1 69.58 -29.79 -45.30
C MET A 1 68.09 -29.39 -45.46
N LYS A 2 67.27 -29.64 -44.46
CA LYS A 2 65.81 -29.31 -44.47
C LYS A 2 65.59 -28.22 -43.45
N LEU A 3 65.12 -27.07 -43.90
CA LEU A 3 64.67 -25.99 -43.03
C LEU A 3 63.26 -26.31 -42.46
N LEU A 4 63.16 -26.33 -41.15
CA LEU A 4 61.88 -26.36 -40.45
C LEU A 4 61.40 -24.88 -40.27
N SER A 5 60.29 -24.55 -40.86
CA SER A 5 59.54 -23.29 -40.56
C SER A 5 58.53 -23.57 -39.47
N VAL A 6 58.70 -22.91 -38.30
CA VAL A 6 57.78 -22.93 -37.20
C VAL A 6 56.73 -21.82 -37.42
N LEU A 7 55.47 -22.23 -37.59
CA LEU A 7 54.31 -21.32 -37.72
C LEU A 7 53.78 -21.08 -36.28
N ALA A 8 53.94 -19.90 -35.77
CA ALA A 8 53.33 -19.47 -34.50
C ALA A 8 51.90 -18.99 -34.76
N SER A 9 50.91 -19.78 -34.35
CA SER A 9 49.50 -19.38 -34.37
C SER A 9 49.16 -18.54 -33.14
N LEU A 10 48.85 -17.26 -33.33
CA LEU A 10 48.33 -16.35 -32.31
C LEU A 10 46.83 -16.65 -32.14
N ILE A 11 46.42 -17.27 -31.05
CA ILE A 11 45.01 -17.40 -30.65
C ILE A 11 44.61 -16.12 -29.91
N ALA A 12 43.89 -15.25 -30.59
CA ALA A 12 43.23 -14.12 -29.97
C ALA A 12 41.96 -14.63 -29.27
N ALA A 13 42.00 -14.74 -27.95
CA ALA A 13 40.81 -15.01 -27.14
C ALA A 13 39.94 -13.73 -27.14
N ILE A 14 38.85 -13.73 -27.88
CA ILE A 14 37.81 -12.69 -27.80
C ILE A 14 37.03 -12.96 -26.51
N LEU A 15 37.33 -12.19 -25.49
CA LEU A 15 36.51 -12.08 -24.28
C LEU A 15 35.22 -11.31 -24.68
N THR A 16 34.22 -12.03 -25.16
CA THR A 16 32.86 -11.51 -25.19
C THR A 16 32.35 -11.45 -23.74
N GLY A 17 32.48 -10.30 -23.15
CA GLY A 17 31.81 -10.00 -21.87
C GLY A 17 30.31 -10.12 -22.08
N ASN A 18 29.73 -11.24 -21.66
CA ASN A 18 28.28 -11.33 -21.47
C ASN A 18 27.92 -10.28 -20.43
N ALA A 19 27.40 -9.14 -20.86
CA ALA A 19 26.61 -8.28 -19.98
C ALA A 19 25.46 -9.17 -19.50
N ALA A 20 25.51 -9.59 -18.25
CA ALA A 20 24.39 -10.29 -17.62
C ALA A 20 23.16 -9.38 -17.79
N GLU A 21 22.21 -9.82 -18.61
CA GLU A 21 20.91 -9.18 -18.69
C GLU A 21 20.35 -9.16 -17.26
N SER A 22 20.27 -7.97 -16.68
CA SER A 22 19.70 -7.80 -15.36
C SER A 22 18.25 -8.22 -15.44
N THR A 23 17.90 -9.33 -14.81
CA THR A 23 16.50 -9.75 -14.65
C THR A 23 15.72 -8.53 -14.14
N PRO A 24 14.62 -8.15 -14.78
CA PRO A 24 13.83 -7.00 -14.35
C PRO A 24 13.49 -7.16 -12.86
N ALA A 25 13.80 -6.15 -12.07
CA ALA A 25 13.52 -6.18 -10.64
C ALA A 25 12.01 -6.42 -10.45
N GLN A 26 11.65 -7.47 -9.69
CA GLN A 26 10.24 -7.71 -9.38
C GLN A 26 9.65 -6.50 -8.66
N PRO A 27 8.46 -6.01 -9.06
CA PRO A 27 7.82 -4.91 -8.39
C PRO A 27 7.31 -5.32 -7.00
N LEU A 28 7.40 -4.41 -6.04
CA LEU A 28 6.63 -4.52 -4.80
C LEU A 28 5.14 -4.34 -5.15
N ARG A 29 4.32 -5.32 -4.79
CA ARG A 29 2.86 -5.23 -4.96
C ARG A 29 2.20 -4.95 -3.62
N VAL A 30 1.41 -3.88 -3.57
CA VAL A 30 0.65 -3.47 -2.39
C VAL A 30 -0.84 -3.50 -2.74
N PHE A 31 -1.61 -4.22 -1.94
CA PHE A 31 -3.07 -4.26 -2.00
C PHE A 31 -3.62 -3.26 -0.98
N CYS A 32 -4.56 -2.40 -1.37
CA CYS A 32 -5.22 -1.44 -0.49
C CYS A 32 -6.74 -1.59 -0.59
N TYR A 33 -7.42 -1.72 0.55
CA TYR A 33 -8.86 -1.98 0.54
C TYR A 33 -9.55 -1.56 1.84
N ASN A 34 -10.54 -0.69 1.74
CA ASN A 34 -11.55 -0.55 2.79
C ASN A 34 -12.49 -1.77 2.73
N ILE A 35 -12.41 -2.62 3.74
CA ILE A 35 -13.11 -3.92 3.75
C ILE A 35 -14.51 -3.87 4.36
N ARG A 36 -14.97 -2.71 4.82
CA ARG A 36 -16.28 -2.56 5.48
C ARG A 36 -16.52 -3.70 6.50
N HIS A 37 -15.61 -3.88 7.44
CA HIS A 37 -15.59 -4.98 8.42
C HIS A 37 -15.89 -6.38 7.84
N GLY A 38 -15.57 -6.60 6.56
CA GLY A 38 -15.79 -7.85 5.84
C GLY A 38 -17.17 -8.02 5.24
N GLU A 39 -18.06 -7.02 5.36
CA GLU A 39 -19.42 -7.06 4.84
C GLU A 39 -19.45 -6.66 3.36
N GLY A 40 -19.89 -7.59 2.52
CA GLY A 40 -20.10 -7.36 1.09
C GLY A 40 -21.41 -6.65 0.77
N LEU A 41 -21.64 -6.39 -0.53
CA LEU A 41 -22.87 -5.78 -1.04
C LEU A 41 -24.11 -6.64 -0.77
N ASP A 42 -23.94 -7.93 -0.50
CA ASP A 42 -24.99 -8.88 -0.12
C ASP A 42 -25.32 -8.85 1.38
N GLY A 43 -24.72 -7.96 2.16
CA GLY A 43 -24.89 -7.83 3.61
C GLY A 43 -24.28 -8.98 4.42
N LYS A 44 -23.42 -9.81 3.82
CA LYS A 44 -22.77 -10.93 4.51
C LYS A 44 -21.31 -10.62 4.81
N VAL A 45 -20.91 -10.90 6.04
CA VAL A 45 -19.50 -10.88 6.44
C VAL A 45 -18.83 -12.16 5.95
N ASP A 46 -17.86 -12.02 5.02
CA ASP A 46 -17.12 -13.14 4.43
C ASP A 46 -15.67 -12.78 4.16
N LEU A 47 -14.80 -13.15 5.07
CA LEU A 47 -13.35 -12.91 4.96
C LEU A 47 -12.69 -13.78 3.88
N GLY A 48 -13.29 -14.91 3.50
CA GLY A 48 -12.77 -15.79 2.45
C GLY A 48 -12.69 -15.05 1.11
N ARG A 49 -13.71 -14.23 0.78
CA ARG A 49 -13.71 -13.39 -0.43
C ARG A 49 -12.56 -12.39 -0.44
N ILE A 50 -12.32 -11.72 0.70
CA ILE A 50 -11.23 -10.75 0.83
C ILE A 50 -9.87 -11.43 0.74
N ALA A 51 -9.68 -12.55 1.46
CA ALA A 51 -8.45 -13.33 1.39
C ALA A 51 -8.17 -13.84 -0.04
N GLN A 52 -9.21 -14.23 -0.79
CA GLN A 52 -9.06 -14.64 -2.19
C GLN A 52 -8.62 -13.48 -3.09
N LEU A 53 -9.21 -12.29 -2.96
CA LEU A 53 -8.80 -11.09 -3.70
C LEU A 53 -7.33 -10.75 -3.44
N ILE A 54 -6.89 -10.83 -2.17
CA ILE A 54 -5.48 -10.57 -1.80
C ILE A 54 -4.56 -11.62 -2.47
N ARG A 55 -4.89 -12.91 -2.41
CA ARG A 55 -4.10 -13.98 -3.08
C ARG A 55 -4.00 -13.75 -4.59
N ASP A 56 -5.13 -13.51 -5.24
CA ASP A 56 -5.22 -13.38 -6.70
C ASP A 56 -4.48 -12.12 -7.20
N SER A 57 -4.38 -11.09 -6.36
CA SER A 57 -3.61 -9.87 -6.67
C SER A 57 -2.10 -10.11 -6.72
N GLY A 58 -1.61 -11.20 -6.14
CA GLY A 58 -0.18 -11.47 -5.97
C GLY A 58 0.52 -10.43 -5.08
N ALA A 59 -0.22 -9.75 -4.19
CA ALA A 59 0.33 -8.74 -3.29
C ALA A 59 1.37 -9.33 -2.33
N HIS A 60 2.32 -8.50 -1.92
CA HIS A 60 3.28 -8.79 -0.86
C HIS A 60 2.84 -8.19 0.48
N VAL A 61 2.04 -7.11 0.42
CA VAL A 61 1.47 -6.41 1.57
C VAL A 61 0.01 -6.08 1.27
N ALA A 62 -0.89 -6.28 2.23
CA ALA A 62 -2.26 -5.80 2.20
C ALA A 62 -2.48 -4.75 3.29
N ALA A 63 -2.94 -3.57 2.87
CA ALA A 63 -3.30 -2.44 3.72
C ALA A 63 -4.83 -2.32 3.77
N LEU A 64 -5.40 -2.57 4.94
CA LEU A 64 -6.85 -2.71 5.11
C LEU A 64 -7.38 -1.62 6.04
N GLN A 65 -8.51 -1.04 5.68
CA GLN A 65 -9.26 -0.09 6.48
C GLN A 65 -10.58 -0.73 6.93
N GLU A 66 -11.20 -0.17 7.95
CA GLU A 66 -12.43 -0.67 8.56
C GLU A 66 -12.33 -2.09 9.11
N VAL A 67 -11.23 -2.39 9.76
CA VAL A 67 -10.98 -3.71 10.33
C VAL A 67 -11.50 -3.78 11.76
N ASP A 68 -12.40 -4.72 12.03
CA ASP A 68 -12.92 -5.02 13.36
C ASP A 68 -12.03 -6.01 14.11
N ARG A 69 -11.93 -5.81 15.41
CA ARG A 69 -11.45 -6.81 16.35
C ARG A 69 -12.39 -6.86 17.54
N ASN A 70 -12.88 -8.05 17.88
CA ASN A 70 -13.79 -8.27 19.00
C ASN A 70 -15.09 -7.44 18.96
N MET A 71 -15.54 -7.00 17.77
CA MET A 71 -16.81 -6.29 17.59
C MET A 71 -17.99 -7.27 17.54
N GLY A 72 -19.14 -6.88 18.12
CA GLY A 72 -20.35 -7.72 18.12
C GLY A 72 -20.87 -8.05 16.72
N ARG A 73 -20.85 -7.07 15.80
CA ARG A 73 -21.31 -7.22 14.41
C ARG A 73 -20.52 -8.25 13.61
N THR A 74 -19.28 -8.50 14.00
CA THR A 74 -18.39 -9.49 13.38
C THR A 74 -18.16 -10.69 14.30
N GLN A 75 -19.12 -11.02 15.16
CA GLN A 75 -19.13 -12.21 16.04
C GLN A 75 -17.89 -12.30 16.93
N ARG A 76 -17.34 -11.16 17.36
CA ARG A 76 -16.15 -11.09 18.20
C ARG A 76 -14.87 -11.65 17.57
N VAL A 77 -14.84 -11.82 16.26
CA VAL A 77 -13.64 -12.27 15.54
C VAL A 77 -12.61 -11.14 15.46
N ASP A 78 -11.33 -11.49 15.54
CA ASP A 78 -10.21 -10.63 15.16
C ASP A 78 -10.00 -10.79 13.64
N LEU A 79 -10.56 -9.86 12.85
CA LEU A 79 -10.58 -9.97 11.40
C LEU A 79 -9.17 -9.94 10.79
N ALA A 80 -8.27 -9.11 11.33
CA ALA A 80 -6.90 -9.03 10.84
C ALA A 80 -6.15 -10.35 11.05
N LYS A 81 -6.28 -10.94 12.24
CA LYS A 81 -5.67 -12.23 12.57
C LYS A 81 -6.24 -13.37 11.72
N GLU A 82 -7.55 -13.38 11.51
CA GLU A 82 -8.19 -14.43 10.71
C GLU A 82 -7.80 -14.34 9.23
N LEU A 83 -7.78 -13.14 8.64
CA LEU A 83 -7.27 -12.93 7.28
C LEU A 83 -5.79 -13.36 7.16
N ALA A 84 -4.96 -12.96 8.11
CA ALA A 84 -3.55 -13.36 8.12
C ALA A 84 -3.39 -14.88 8.20
N ARG A 85 -4.20 -15.56 9.03
CA ARG A 85 -4.22 -17.03 9.12
C ARG A 85 -4.58 -17.68 7.78
N GLN A 86 -5.60 -17.16 7.09
CA GLN A 86 -6.01 -17.67 5.79
C GLN A 86 -4.94 -17.46 4.71
N LEU A 87 -4.17 -16.38 4.80
CA LEU A 87 -3.12 -16.03 3.85
C LEU A 87 -1.76 -16.70 4.17
N GLY A 88 -1.56 -17.20 5.39
CA GLY A 88 -0.25 -17.62 5.89
C GLY A 88 0.69 -16.45 6.17
N TRP A 89 0.13 -15.28 6.51
CA TRP A 89 0.84 -14.02 6.73
C TRP A 89 0.82 -13.60 8.20
N THR A 90 1.52 -12.49 8.51
CA THR A 90 1.46 -11.81 9.80
C THR A 90 0.56 -10.59 9.69
N ALA A 91 -0.24 -10.33 10.73
CA ALA A 91 -1.08 -9.14 10.86
C ALA A 91 -0.52 -8.16 11.88
N TYR A 92 -0.55 -6.89 11.50
CA TYR A 92 -0.25 -5.71 12.33
C TYR A 92 -1.53 -4.87 12.35
N PHE A 93 -2.31 -4.99 13.41
CA PHE A 93 -3.56 -4.25 13.59
C PHE A 93 -3.41 -3.23 14.68
N SER A 94 -3.91 -2.02 14.45
CA SER A 94 -4.03 -1.02 15.50
C SER A 94 -5.40 -0.38 15.53
N PRO A 95 -6.08 -0.41 16.69
CA PRO A 95 -7.36 0.25 16.84
C PRO A 95 -7.19 1.77 16.87
N ASN A 96 -8.05 2.45 16.14
CA ASN A 96 -8.27 3.88 16.27
C ASN A 96 -9.42 4.15 17.25
N LEU A 97 -10.41 3.26 17.28
CA LEU A 97 -11.58 3.31 18.15
C LEU A 97 -11.65 2.09 19.05
N ARG A 98 -12.05 2.30 20.32
CA ARG A 98 -12.40 1.25 21.29
C ARG A 98 -13.81 1.47 21.80
N THR A 99 -14.62 0.43 21.80
CA THR A 99 -15.98 0.47 22.33
C THR A 99 -16.02 0.07 23.79
N LYS A 100 -17.09 0.46 24.50
CA LYS A 100 -17.25 0.16 25.94
C LYS A 100 -17.35 -1.33 26.25
N ASP A 101 -17.78 -2.15 25.28
CA ASP A 101 -17.92 -3.60 25.37
C ASP A 101 -16.65 -4.36 24.93
N GLY A 102 -15.53 -3.66 24.76
CA GLY A 102 -14.23 -4.23 24.43
C GLY A 102 -14.01 -4.49 22.95
N GLY A 103 -14.89 -4.01 22.07
CA GLY A 103 -14.68 -4.04 20.63
C GLY A 103 -13.64 -2.99 20.21
N GLU A 104 -12.97 -3.25 19.10
CA GLU A 104 -11.95 -2.38 18.51
C GLU A 104 -12.15 -2.29 17.00
N TYR A 105 -11.82 -1.12 16.45
CA TYR A 105 -11.94 -0.82 15.03
C TYR A 105 -10.80 0.07 14.57
N GLY A 106 -10.21 -0.24 13.41
CA GLY A 106 -9.06 0.50 12.93
C GLY A 106 -8.51 0.00 11.61
N ASN A 107 -7.21 0.16 11.44
CA ASN A 107 -6.48 -0.24 10.24
C ASN A 107 -5.62 -1.48 10.51
N ALA A 108 -5.35 -2.25 9.45
CA ALA A 108 -4.44 -3.39 9.51
C ALA A 108 -3.46 -3.38 8.32
N LEU A 109 -2.24 -3.86 8.58
CA LEU A 109 -1.27 -4.27 7.57
C LEU A 109 -1.03 -5.76 7.71
N LEU A 110 -1.20 -6.50 6.61
CA LEU A 110 -0.92 -7.93 6.54
C LEU A 110 0.22 -8.15 5.55
N THR A 111 1.18 -9.01 5.90
CA THR A 111 2.31 -9.29 4.99
C THR A 111 3.03 -10.59 5.34
N ALA A 112 3.61 -11.23 4.31
CA ALA A 112 4.60 -12.29 4.47
C ALA A 112 6.04 -11.75 4.55
N LEU A 113 6.27 -10.46 4.25
CA LEU A 113 7.58 -9.84 4.30
C LEU A 113 8.04 -9.65 5.75
N PRO A 114 9.36 -9.71 6.03
CA PRO A 114 9.89 -9.33 7.33
C PRO A 114 9.57 -7.87 7.66
N VAL A 115 9.08 -7.62 8.87
CA VAL A 115 8.80 -6.29 9.41
C VAL A 115 9.78 -6.01 10.54
N SER A 116 10.54 -4.91 10.42
CA SER A 116 11.52 -4.50 11.44
C SER A 116 10.88 -3.65 12.55
N THR A 117 9.95 -2.77 12.19
CA THR A 117 9.23 -1.90 13.14
C THR A 117 7.83 -1.62 12.63
N TRP A 118 6.91 -1.34 13.56
CA TRP A 118 5.60 -0.81 13.23
C TRP A 118 5.06 0.06 14.36
N LYS A 119 4.19 1.01 14.03
CA LYS A 119 3.49 1.87 15.00
C LYS A 119 2.20 2.41 14.42
N ASN A 120 1.32 2.87 15.30
CA ASN A 120 0.14 3.64 14.91
C ASN A 120 0.18 5.01 15.58
N THR A 121 -0.20 6.04 14.84
CA THR A 121 -0.34 7.41 15.33
C THR A 121 -1.79 7.82 15.23
N ILE A 122 -2.47 8.02 16.36
CA ILE A 122 -3.84 8.54 16.38
C ILE A 122 -3.78 10.03 16.06
N PHE A 123 -4.64 10.46 15.15
CA PHE A 123 -4.74 11.89 14.81
C PHE A 123 -5.45 12.69 15.90
N PRO A 124 -5.01 13.92 16.17
CA PRO A 124 -5.73 14.79 17.08
C PRO A 124 -7.11 15.16 16.49
N LEU A 125 -8.13 15.15 17.35
CA LEU A 125 -9.49 15.52 16.99
C LEU A 125 -9.71 17.02 17.21
N GLY A 126 -10.34 17.68 16.24
CA GLY A 126 -10.81 19.06 16.38
C GLY A 126 -12.26 19.14 16.89
N ARG A 127 -13.02 18.06 16.76
CA ARG A 127 -14.40 17.91 17.22
C ARG A 127 -14.67 16.46 17.64
N PRO A 128 -15.76 16.18 18.37
CA PRO A 128 -16.18 14.80 18.63
C PRO A 128 -16.56 14.09 17.32
N THR A 129 -15.74 13.15 16.89
CA THR A 129 -15.93 12.30 15.71
C THR A 129 -15.25 10.97 15.94
N GLU A 130 -15.36 10.05 15.00
CA GLU A 130 -14.66 8.79 15.05
C GLU A 130 -13.13 9.00 14.97
N PRO A 131 -12.36 8.51 15.95
CA PRO A 131 -10.90 8.65 15.91
C PRO A 131 -10.29 7.95 14.69
N ARG A 132 -9.38 8.65 14.03
CA ARG A 132 -8.62 8.13 12.88
C ARG A 132 -7.14 8.08 13.21
N GLY A 133 -6.38 7.34 12.42
CA GLY A 133 -4.95 7.19 12.67
C GLY A 133 -4.19 6.73 11.43
N LEU A 134 -2.87 6.79 11.55
CA LEU A 134 -1.90 6.34 10.57
C LEU A 134 -1.16 5.12 11.11
N LEU A 135 -1.44 3.96 10.55
CA LEU A 135 -0.70 2.73 10.82
C LEU A 135 0.47 2.65 9.84
N GLN A 136 1.67 2.44 10.34
CA GLN A 136 2.88 2.33 9.54
C GLN A 136 3.72 1.13 9.96
N ALA A 137 4.41 0.51 8.99
CA ALA A 137 5.33 -0.58 9.19
C ALA A 137 6.50 -0.49 8.21
N THR A 138 7.72 -0.75 8.70
CA THR A 138 8.92 -0.89 7.88
C THR A 138 9.04 -2.34 7.45
N VAL A 139 8.85 -2.62 6.17
CA VAL A 139 9.00 -3.96 5.58
C VAL A 139 10.34 -4.07 4.85
N ARG A 140 10.90 -5.29 4.80
CA ARG A 140 12.09 -5.58 3.98
C ARG A 140 11.67 -6.24 2.67
N PHE A 141 12.01 -5.59 1.56
CA PHE A 141 11.78 -6.11 0.22
C PHE A 141 13.04 -5.93 -0.63
N GLN A 142 13.57 -7.01 -1.22
CA GLN A 142 14.80 -6.97 -2.04
C GLN A 142 15.97 -6.22 -1.37
N GLU A 143 16.28 -6.57 -0.12
CA GLU A 143 17.36 -5.96 0.68
C GLU A 143 17.18 -4.44 0.96
N GLN A 144 15.99 -3.90 0.67
CA GLN A 144 15.62 -2.52 0.98
C GLN A 144 14.54 -2.48 2.05
N GLU A 145 14.66 -1.54 2.97
CA GLU A 145 13.58 -1.20 3.88
C GLU A 145 12.65 -0.20 3.22
N ILE A 146 11.37 -0.54 3.16
CA ILE A 146 10.31 0.27 2.58
C ILE A 146 9.28 0.54 3.67
N GLU A 147 8.86 1.78 3.79
CA GLU A 147 7.78 2.15 4.71
C GLU A 147 6.43 1.98 4.04
N ILE A 148 5.55 1.21 4.66
CA ILE A 148 4.15 1.07 4.26
C ILE A 148 3.30 1.79 5.29
N LEU A 149 2.51 2.76 4.82
CA LEU A 149 1.62 3.55 5.67
C LEU A 149 0.18 3.40 5.17
N THR A 150 -0.74 3.20 6.09
CA THR A 150 -2.17 3.15 5.75
C THR A 150 -3.01 3.97 6.71
N THR A 151 -4.02 4.61 6.15
CA THR A 151 -4.94 5.48 6.89
C THR A 151 -6.37 5.30 6.40
N HIS A 152 -7.32 5.74 7.22
CA HIS A 152 -8.69 5.99 6.86
C HIS A 152 -9.06 7.36 7.45
N LEU A 153 -9.25 8.37 6.61
CA LEU A 153 -9.55 9.74 7.06
C LEU A 153 -11.03 9.90 7.41
N ASP A 154 -11.35 11.01 8.04
CA ASP A 154 -12.73 11.35 8.45
C ASP A 154 -13.67 11.40 7.25
N SER A 155 -14.84 10.75 7.38
CA SER A 155 -15.86 10.64 6.32
C SER A 155 -16.94 11.70 6.35
N ASP A 156 -16.90 12.64 7.29
CA ASP A 156 -17.88 13.74 7.36
C ASP A 156 -17.81 14.61 6.08
N ARG A 157 -18.94 15.18 5.69
CA ARG A 157 -19.02 16.09 4.54
C ARG A 157 -18.18 17.36 4.71
N ARG A 158 -17.91 17.75 5.96
CA ARG A 158 -17.00 18.85 6.28
C ARG A 158 -15.58 18.39 6.16
N ASP A 159 -14.71 19.25 5.67
CA ASP A 159 -13.29 18.94 5.46
C ASP A 159 -12.40 19.23 6.68
N ASP A 160 -12.96 19.79 7.75
CA ASP A 160 -12.23 20.30 8.90
C ASP A 160 -11.31 19.26 9.57
N GLU A 161 -11.78 18.01 9.74
CA GLU A 161 -10.96 16.95 10.30
C GLU A 161 -9.92 16.45 9.29
N ARG A 162 -10.28 16.24 8.01
CA ARG A 162 -9.31 15.85 6.98
C ARG A 162 -8.20 16.88 6.81
N LEU A 163 -8.52 18.17 6.92
CA LEU A 163 -7.55 19.28 6.89
C LEU A 163 -6.60 19.31 8.11
N ARG A 164 -6.98 18.63 9.23
CA ARG A 164 -6.09 18.40 10.38
C ARG A 164 -5.27 17.11 10.21
N GLN A 165 -5.89 16.07 9.64
CA GLN A 165 -5.30 14.74 9.48
C GLN A 165 -4.22 14.73 8.39
N ALA A 166 -4.42 15.40 7.26
CA ALA A 166 -3.45 15.44 6.18
C ALA A 166 -2.09 16.05 6.60
N PRO A 167 -2.00 17.18 7.32
CA PRO A 167 -0.74 17.68 7.88
C PRO A 167 -0.06 16.70 8.84
N ALA A 168 -0.83 15.95 9.65
CA ALA A 168 -0.27 14.95 10.54
C ALA A 168 0.39 13.78 9.77
N ILE A 169 -0.19 13.37 8.64
CA ILE A 169 0.42 12.40 7.72
C ILE A 169 1.73 12.97 7.17
N LEU A 170 1.72 14.20 6.67
CA LEU A 170 2.93 14.86 6.14
C LEU A 170 4.04 14.99 7.19
N ALA A 171 3.67 15.29 8.43
CA ALA A 171 4.61 15.31 9.56
C ALA A 171 5.22 13.93 9.84
N ALA A 172 4.43 12.86 9.75
CA ALA A 172 4.93 11.49 9.88
C ALA A 172 5.89 11.11 8.75
N LEU A 173 5.58 11.48 7.50
CA LEU A 173 6.44 11.27 6.34
C LEU A 173 7.76 12.06 6.42
N ALA A 174 7.73 13.27 7.01
CA ALA A 174 8.91 14.10 7.21
C ALA A 174 9.89 13.53 8.25
N GLN A 175 9.41 12.65 9.13
CA GLN A 175 10.26 11.95 10.11
C GLN A 175 10.95 10.71 9.56
N LEU A 176 10.56 10.24 8.38
CA LEU A 176 11.25 9.13 7.72
C LEU A 176 12.66 9.57 7.29
N PRO A 177 13.65 8.66 7.25
CA PRO A 177 14.93 8.92 6.63
C PRO A 177 14.74 9.50 5.22
N THR A 178 15.52 10.49 4.82
CA THR A 178 15.33 11.26 3.57
C THR A 178 15.27 10.39 2.31
N ASN A 179 15.99 9.27 2.33
CA ASN A 179 16.07 8.29 1.24
C ASN A 179 15.20 7.04 1.48
N ARG A 180 14.31 7.04 2.48
CA ARG A 180 13.41 5.93 2.75
C ARG A 180 12.32 5.87 1.68
N PRO A 181 12.27 4.80 0.85
CA PRO A 181 11.13 4.59 -0.02
C PRO A 181 9.88 4.31 0.81
N PHE A 182 8.74 4.77 0.33
CA PHE A 182 7.47 4.51 1.02
C PHE A 182 6.30 4.38 0.04
N VAL A 183 5.27 3.67 0.50
CA VAL A 183 3.91 3.69 -0.04
C VAL A 183 2.98 4.15 1.06
N LEU A 184 2.29 5.27 0.87
CA LEU A 184 1.16 5.69 1.68
C LEU A 184 -0.12 5.33 0.92
N CYS A 185 -1.05 4.63 1.55
CA CYS A 185 -2.31 4.24 0.93
C CYS A 185 -3.46 4.24 1.93
N GLY A 186 -4.68 4.10 1.43
CA GLY A 186 -5.87 4.04 2.28
C GLY A 186 -7.06 4.73 1.65
N ASP A 187 -8.11 4.83 2.46
CA ASP A 187 -9.31 5.60 2.20
C ASP A 187 -9.14 7.01 2.76
N PHE A 188 -9.02 7.98 1.88
CA PHE A 188 -8.81 9.37 2.26
C PHE A 188 -10.12 10.15 2.40
N ASN A 189 -11.27 9.54 2.05
CA ASN A 189 -12.57 10.19 2.10
C ASN A 189 -12.59 11.59 1.46
N ASP A 190 -11.69 11.81 0.51
CA ASP A 190 -11.54 13.05 -0.24
C ASP A 190 -11.28 12.71 -1.72
N SER A 191 -11.67 13.60 -2.61
CA SER A 191 -11.49 13.40 -4.05
C SER A 191 -10.23 14.09 -4.55
N PRO A 192 -9.78 13.84 -5.80
CA PRO A 192 -8.67 14.59 -6.42
C PRO A 192 -8.89 16.11 -6.52
N LYS A 193 -10.11 16.56 -6.25
CA LYS A 193 -10.47 18.00 -6.21
C LYS A 193 -10.61 18.51 -4.78
N GLY A 194 -10.48 17.65 -3.79
CA GLY A 194 -10.68 18.00 -2.40
C GLY A 194 -9.47 18.68 -1.75
N PRO A 195 -9.68 19.39 -0.65
CA PRO A 195 -8.64 20.19 -0.02
C PRO A 195 -7.57 19.36 0.70
N ALA A 196 -7.92 18.20 1.27
CA ALA A 196 -6.93 17.31 1.90
C ALA A 196 -6.07 16.63 0.85
N PHE A 197 -6.65 16.24 -0.29
CA PHE A 197 -5.89 15.75 -1.44
C PHE A 197 -4.87 16.80 -1.91
N ALA A 198 -5.29 18.06 -2.05
CA ALA A 198 -4.40 19.14 -2.49
C ALA A 198 -3.20 19.34 -1.55
N LEU A 199 -3.41 19.25 -0.23
CA LEU A 199 -2.32 19.31 0.76
C LEU A 199 -1.31 18.17 0.57
N LEU A 200 -1.77 16.94 0.38
CA LEU A 200 -0.91 15.78 0.16
C LEU A 200 -0.17 15.89 -1.19
N ALA A 201 -0.88 16.27 -2.25
CA ALA A 201 -0.32 16.39 -3.60
C ALA A 201 0.80 17.43 -3.73
N ALA A 202 0.85 18.40 -2.81
CA ALA A 202 1.95 19.37 -2.74
C ALA A 202 3.29 18.73 -2.31
N ALA A 203 3.28 17.60 -1.62
CA ALA A 203 4.47 16.97 -1.04
C ALA A 203 4.76 15.57 -1.61
N VAL A 204 3.74 14.84 -2.05
CA VAL A 204 3.83 13.47 -2.55
C VAL A 204 3.01 13.32 -3.84
N LYS A 205 3.22 12.25 -4.59
CA LYS A 205 2.54 12.03 -5.87
C LYS A 205 1.46 10.98 -5.77
N ASP A 206 0.28 11.30 -6.28
CA ASP A 206 -0.79 10.33 -6.50
C ASP A 206 -0.40 9.41 -7.64
N SER A 207 -0.23 8.12 -7.32
CA SER A 207 0.26 7.12 -8.28
C SER A 207 -0.71 6.87 -9.43
N TRP A 208 -2.03 6.94 -9.20
CA TRP A 208 -3.01 6.82 -10.28
C TRP A 208 -2.93 8.02 -11.21
N GLY A 209 -2.98 9.24 -10.67
CA GLY A 209 -2.93 10.47 -11.46
C GLY A 209 -1.64 10.63 -12.25
N GLU A 210 -0.51 10.09 -11.76
CA GLU A 210 0.76 10.06 -12.49
C GLU A 210 0.74 9.09 -13.67
N LEU A 211 0.14 7.90 -13.50
CA LEU A 211 0.12 6.86 -14.54
C LEU A 211 -1.02 7.05 -15.55
N TYR A 212 -2.17 7.52 -15.07
CA TYR A 212 -3.41 7.56 -15.86
C TYR A 212 -4.13 8.92 -15.74
N PRO A 213 -3.50 10.02 -16.19
CA PRO A 213 -4.01 11.38 -15.96
C PRO A 213 -5.39 11.66 -16.58
N ASN A 214 -5.82 10.85 -17.53
CA ASN A 214 -7.10 10.99 -18.23
C ASN A 214 -8.15 9.95 -17.81
N GLU A 215 -7.84 9.10 -16.81
CA GLU A 215 -8.74 8.06 -16.33
C GLU A 215 -9.25 8.36 -14.93
N THR A 216 -10.47 7.95 -14.64
CA THR A 216 -11.14 8.29 -13.38
C THR A 216 -10.63 7.49 -12.18
N GLY A 217 -10.37 6.19 -12.34
CA GLY A 217 -9.92 5.30 -11.28
C GLY A 217 -10.90 5.22 -10.09
N PHE A 218 -12.20 5.30 -10.34
CA PHE A 218 -13.22 5.31 -9.31
C PHE A 218 -13.21 4.05 -8.45
N THR A 219 -13.37 4.20 -7.14
CA THR A 219 -13.30 3.12 -6.16
C THR A 219 -14.59 2.93 -5.36
N ILE A 220 -15.52 3.88 -5.41
CA ILE A 220 -16.77 3.85 -4.64
C ILE A 220 -17.94 4.50 -5.43
N PRO A 221 -19.22 4.04 -5.22
CA PRO A 221 -19.60 2.76 -4.62
C PRO A 221 -19.24 1.58 -5.53
N ALA A 222 -18.99 0.40 -4.96
CA ALA A 222 -18.44 -0.75 -5.70
C ALA A 222 -19.35 -1.26 -6.82
N ASP A 223 -20.67 -1.13 -6.69
CA ASP A 223 -21.66 -1.56 -7.69
C ASP A 223 -21.76 -0.58 -8.89
N LYS A 224 -21.52 0.70 -8.64
CA LYS A 224 -21.56 1.76 -9.66
C LYS A 224 -20.55 2.86 -9.32
N PRO A 225 -19.26 2.65 -9.59
CA PRO A 225 -18.21 3.57 -9.16
C PRO A 225 -18.35 4.96 -9.78
N THR A 226 -18.34 6.00 -8.92
CA THR A 226 -18.49 7.41 -9.32
C THR A 226 -17.47 8.33 -8.67
N SER A 227 -16.73 7.83 -7.66
CA SER A 227 -15.73 8.62 -6.94
C SER A 227 -14.46 7.83 -6.69
N ARG A 228 -13.32 8.52 -6.69
CA ARG A 228 -12.03 7.98 -6.28
C ARG A 228 -11.65 8.65 -4.97
N ILE A 229 -11.62 7.86 -3.90
CA ILE A 229 -11.28 8.30 -2.54
C ILE A 229 -10.21 7.42 -1.89
N ASP A 230 -9.87 6.31 -2.54
CA ASP A 230 -8.77 5.42 -2.18
C ASP A 230 -7.56 5.74 -3.06
N PHE A 231 -6.38 5.80 -2.47
CA PHE A 231 -5.17 6.26 -3.15
C PHE A 231 -3.93 5.47 -2.77
N PHE A 232 -2.94 5.50 -3.69
CA PHE A 232 -1.53 5.26 -3.42
C PHE A 232 -0.73 6.54 -3.65
N TRP A 233 0.11 6.89 -2.68
CA TRP A 233 1.00 8.04 -2.71
C TRP A 233 2.45 7.61 -2.55
N THR A 234 3.35 8.16 -3.35
CA THR A 234 4.78 7.89 -3.28
C THR A 234 5.61 9.15 -3.51
N LYS A 235 6.93 9.02 -3.38
CA LYS A 235 7.91 9.90 -4.02
C LYS A 235 8.57 9.10 -5.15
N PRO A 236 8.24 9.34 -6.43
CA PRO A 236 8.65 8.50 -7.56
C PRO A 236 10.17 8.35 -7.72
N HIS A 237 10.96 9.32 -7.25
CA HIS A 237 12.43 9.23 -7.24
C HIS A 237 12.97 8.24 -6.19
N LEU A 238 12.17 7.84 -5.19
CA LEU A 238 12.51 6.84 -4.18
C LEU A 238 11.84 5.49 -4.45
N LEU A 239 10.58 5.51 -4.91
CA LEU A 239 9.79 4.33 -5.24
C LEU A 239 8.79 4.70 -6.34
N LYS A 240 9.05 4.21 -7.55
CA LYS A 240 8.28 4.57 -8.73
C LYS A 240 7.07 3.65 -8.90
N PRO A 241 5.85 4.18 -9.01
CA PRO A 241 4.70 3.39 -9.43
C PRO A 241 4.86 2.99 -10.90
N THR A 242 4.56 1.74 -11.23
CA THR A 242 4.60 1.21 -12.61
C THR A 242 3.22 0.78 -13.09
N LYS A 243 2.33 0.45 -12.14
CA LYS A 243 0.95 0.10 -12.44
C LYS A 243 0.08 0.31 -11.19
N VAL A 244 -1.14 0.78 -11.39
CA VAL A 244 -2.21 0.75 -10.38
C VAL A 244 -3.46 0.17 -11.05
N THR A 245 -4.12 -0.76 -10.38
CA THR A 245 -5.32 -1.43 -10.89
C THR A 245 -6.44 -1.31 -9.87
N VAL A 246 -7.62 -0.93 -10.31
CA VAL A 246 -8.87 -1.06 -9.55
C VAL A 246 -9.46 -2.42 -9.89
N LEU A 247 -9.66 -3.29 -8.88
CA LEU A 247 -10.23 -4.61 -9.09
C LEU A 247 -11.75 -4.56 -8.92
N SER A 248 -12.48 -5.30 -9.75
CA SER A 248 -13.92 -5.51 -9.56
C SER A 248 -14.17 -6.44 -8.37
N SER A 249 -15.04 -6.05 -7.46
CA SER A 249 -15.39 -6.84 -6.27
C SER A 249 -16.77 -6.46 -5.73
N GLN A 250 -17.44 -7.41 -5.07
CA GLN A 250 -18.64 -7.18 -4.27
C GLN A 250 -18.41 -7.46 -2.77
N ALA A 251 -17.14 -7.64 -2.38
CA ALA A 251 -16.78 -7.99 -1.00
C ALA A 251 -16.75 -6.79 -0.03
N SER A 252 -17.01 -5.57 -0.53
CA SER A 252 -17.17 -4.32 0.23
C SER A 252 -17.97 -3.33 -0.62
N ASP A 253 -18.30 -2.18 -0.09
CA ASP A 253 -18.84 -1.02 -0.83
C ASP A 253 -17.76 -0.17 -1.52
N HIS A 254 -16.47 -0.47 -1.26
CA HIS A 254 -15.34 0.01 -2.04
C HIS A 254 -14.85 -1.04 -3.05
N LEU A 255 -14.02 -0.61 -4.00
CA LEU A 255 -13.24 -1.47 -4.88
C LEU A 255 -11.78 -1.50 -4.44
N PRO A 256 -11.13 -2.69 -4.40
CA PRO A 256 -9.73 -2.76 -4.00
C PRO A 256 -8.79 -2.20 -5.05
N LEU A 257 -7.70 -1.59 -4.59
CA LEU A 257 -6.57 -1.14 -5.40
C LEU A 257 -5.38 -2.11 -5.27
N VAL A 258 -4.69 -2.35 -6.38
CA VAL A 258 -3.38 -3.02 -6.41
C VAL A 258 -2.37 -2.10 -7.06
N GLY A 259 -1.32 -1.71 -6.33
CA GLY A 259 -0.21 -0.92 -6.83
C GLY A 259 1.05 -1.77 -7.04
N GLU A 260 1.74 -1.57 -8.15
CA GLU A 260 3.05 -2.14 -8.45
C GLU A 260 4.10 -1.03 -8.45
N PHE A 261 5.16 -1.23 -7.65
CA PHE A 261 6.17 -0.22 -7.40
C PHE A 261 7.56 -0.80 -7.60
N VAL A 262 8.45 -0.06 -8.27
CA VAL A 262 9.85 -0.47 -8.47
C VAL A 262 10.79 0.51 -7.76
N LEU A 263 11.83 -0.05 -7.15
CA LEU A 263 12.93 0.74 -6.64
C LEU A 263 13.73 1.28 -7.83
N PRO A 264 14.12 2.56 -7.82
CA PRO A 264 15.00 3.10 -8.83
C PRO A 264 16.34 2.35 -8.82
N PRO A 265 17.02 2.24 -9.96
CA PRO A 265 18.34 1.62 -10.01
C PRO A 265 19.28 2.34 -9.04
N LYS A 266 20.09 1.56 -8.31
CA LYS A 266 21.11 2.15 -7.43
C LYS A 266 22.07 2.99 -8.27
N PRO A 267 22.40 4.22 -7.85
CA PRO A 267 23.40 4.99 -8.55
C PRO A 267 24.71 4.20 -8.58
N PRO A 268 25.49 4.29 -9.67
CA PRO A 268 26.78 3.61 -9.75
C PRO A 268 27.65 4.03 -8.56
N VAL A 269 28.26 3.05 -7.92
CA VAL A 269 29.24 3.29 -6.85
C VAL A 269 30.41 4.05 -7.51
N ARG A 270 30.62 5.30 -7.09
CA ARG A 270 31.74 6.13 -7.56
C ARG A 270 33.02 5.73 -6.84
#